data_ba2668390351737db86a240f61d8a6e3
#
_entry.id   ba2668390351737db86a240f61d8a6e3
#
_cell.length_a   1.000
_cell.length_b   1.000
_cell.length_c   1.000
_cell.angle_alpha   90.00
_cell.angle_beta   90.00
_cell.angle_gamma   90.00
#
_symmetry.space_group_name_H-M   'P 1'
#
loop_
_entity.id
_entity.type
_entity.pdbx_description
1 polymer ?
#
loop_
_entity_poly.entity_id
_entity_poly.type
_entity_poly.pdbx_seq_one_letter_code
_entity_poly.pdbx_strand_id
1 'polypeptide(L)'
;MLKINGEIFGDESFWNKQAVYKKPKLNTDINTSTLLFESNKDIANLAMAHSYLNIHAPEQKKLLLMPYLPYSRMDREINDQIFSLRYFADILNNMSFEKILLADPHSKVSSDLINNLEELNIEDIILDEILPKIDIDFIMFPDKGAKEKYTKKYLKLCKKHKVIYGQKKRDLSNRGKIKEYSIIAEDIDLKDKSSL
;
A
#
# COMPACT_ATOMS: atom_id res chain seq x y z
N MET A 1 8.73 6.59 -6.02
CA MET A 1 8.94 8.02 -5.63
C MET A 1 8.91 8.17 -4.12
N LEU A 2 9.83 8.97 -3.54
CA LEU A 2 9.86 9.29 -2.10
C LEU A 2 9.59 10.78 -1.88
N LYS A 3 8.85 11.10 -0.81
CA LYS A 3 8.64 12.48 -0.34
C LYS A 3 9.01 12.60 1.13
N ILE A 4 9.54 13.75 1.55
CA ILE A 4 9.70 14.15 2.95
C ILE A 4 8.84 15.38 3.18
N ASN A 5 7.91 15.33 4.14
CA ASN A 5 6.94 16.40 4.45
C ASN A 5 6.22 16.93 3.19
N GLY A 6 5.90 16.05 2.23
CA GLY A 6 5.25 16.38 0.96
C GLY A 6 6.18 16.79 -0.19
N GLU A 7 7.44 17.13 0.06
CA GLU A 7 8.43 17.51 -0.96
C GLU A 7 9.13 16.27 -1.54
N ILE A 8 9.29 16.20 -2.87
CA ILE A 8 9.95 15.07 -3.54
C ILE A 8 11.44 15.04 -3.16
N PHE A 9 11.93 13.83 -2.83
CA PHE A 9 13.30 13.60 -2.40
C PHE A 9 14.01 12.62 -3.35
N GLY A 10 15.08 13.06 -4.03
CA GLY A 10 15.90 12.24 -4.92
C GLY A 10 15.31 12.02 -6.32
N ASP A 11 14.65 13.01 -6.89
CA ASP A 11 14.06 12.98 -8.24
C ASP A 11 15.04 13.36 -9.36
N GLU A 12 16.07 14.14 -9.07
CA GLU A 12 17.11 14.53 -10.00
C GLU A 12 18.26 13.50 -10.01
N SER A 13 19.04 13.48 -11.08
CA SER A 13 20.21 12.62 -11.17
C SER A 13 21.31 13.24 -12.01
N PHE A 14 22.57 12.92 -11.67
CA PHE A 14 23.72 13.18 -12.51
C PHE A 14 23.70 12.30 -13.79
N TRP A 15 24.56 12.63 -14.76
CA TRP A 15 24.73 11.85 -15.99
C TRP A 15 25.07 10.36 -15.74
N ASN A 16 25.73 10.04 -14.63
CA ASN A 16 26.06 8.65 -14.21
C ASN A 16 24.91 7.98 -13.44
N LYS A 17 23.71 8.55 -13.44
CA LYS A 17 22.50 8.07 -12.77
C LYS A 17 22.54 8.08 -11.23
N GLN A 18 23.52 8.71 -10.60
CA GLN A 18 23.48 8.97 -9.16
C GLN A 18 22.41 10.01 -8.85
N ALA A 19 21.57 9.74 -7.85
CA ALA A 19 20.53 10.66 -7.43
C ALA A 19 21.12 11.93 -6.79
N VAL A 20 20.50 13.06 -7.06
CA VAL A 20 20.75 14.34 -6.39
C VAL A 20 19.64 14.56 -5.36
N TYR A 21 20.01 14.85 -4.12
CA TYR A 21 19.07 15.07 -3.04
C TYR A 21 19.07 16.53 -2.62
N LYS A 22 17.94 17.21 -2.82
CA LYS A 22 17.71 18.56 -2.29
C LYS A 22 17.33 18.48 -0.83
N LYS A 23 17.72 19.50 -0.05
CA LYS A 23 17.36 19.60 1.37
C LYS A 23 15.85 19.83 1.48
N PRO A 24 15.06 18.90 2.09
CA PRO A 24 13.65 19.14 2.33
C PRO A 24 13.45 20.10 3.50
N LYS A 25 12.29 20.73 3.59
CA LYS A 25 11.89 21.46 4.79
C LYS A 25 11.62 20.48 5.92
N LEU A 26 12.27 20.70 7.06
CA LEU A 26 12.09 19.87 8.25
C LEU A 26 11.09 20.55 9.20
N ASN A 27 10.24 19.72 9.79
CA ASN A 27 9.32 20.15 10.85
C ASN A 27 9.99 20.05 12.21
N THR A 28 9.50 20.81 13.18
CA THR A 28 10.06 20.86 14.54
C THR A 28 9.70 19.65 15.39
N ASP A 29 8.57 18.99 15.09
CA ASP A 29 8.04 17.91 15.93
C ASP A 29 8.08 16.56 15.22
N ILE A 30 7.48 16.47 14.02
CA ILE A 30 7.30 15.23 13.29
C ILE A 30 7.72 15.43 11.84
N ASN A 31 8.58 14.54 11.33
CA ASN A 31 8.93 14.46 9.92
C ASN A 31 8.36 13.19 9.31
N THR A 32 7.61 13.33 8.22
CA THR A 32 6.94 12.23 7.53
C THR A 32 7.62 11.93 6.21
N SER A 33 8.10 10.69 6.06
CA SER A 33 8.52 10.13 4.78
C SER A 33 7.34 9.40 4.13
N THR A 34 7.01 9.72 2.87
CA THR A 34 5.98 9.01 2.11
C THR A 34 6.63 8.22 0.99
N LEU A 35 6.55 6.89 1.07
CA LEU A 35 7.10 5.99 0.07
C LEU A 35 6.02 5.54 -0.93
N LEU A 36 6.04 6.09 -2.13
CA LEU A 36 5.28 5.59 -3.28
C LEU A 36 6.22 4.68 -4.10
N PHE A 37 6.17 3.39 -3.80
CA PHE A 37 7.10 2.42 -4.38
C PHE A 37 6.80 2.16 -5.86
N GLU A 38 7.78 2.41 -6.70
CA GLU A 38 7.76 2.16 -8.16
C GLU A 38 8.92 1.23 -8.55
N SER A 39 10.03 1.30 -7.83
CA SER A 39 11.24 0.51 -8.11
C SER A 39 12.13 0.38 -6.88
N ASN A 40 13.13 -0.51 -6.96
CA ASN A 40 14.12 -0.69 -5.90
C ASN A 40 14.95 0.58 -5.60
N LYS A 41 15.02 1.53 -6.54
CA LYS A 41 15.63 2.85 -6.31
C LYS A 41 14.94 3.59 -5.15
N ASP A 42 13.64 3.39 -4.96
CA ASP A 42 12.89 4.07 -3.91
C ASP A 42 13.27 3.59 -2.51
N ILE A 43 13.78 2.36 -2.37
CA ILE A 43 14.32 1.83 -1.11
C ILE A 43 15.66 2.52 -0.79
N ALA A 44 16.51 2.72 -1.80
CA ALA A 44 17.75 3.48 -1.62
C ALA A 44 17.45 4.93 -1.23
N ASN A 45 16.48 5.56 -1.88
CA ASN A 45 16.03 6.90 -1.53
C ASN A 45 15.48 6.95 -0.08
N LEU A 46 14.74 5.94 0.37
CA LEU A 46 14.24 5.84 1.75
C LEU A 46 15.39 5.76 2.75
N ALA A 47 16.42 4.95 2.47
CA ALA A 47 17.59 4.85 3.33
C ALA A 47 18.35 6.19 3.44
N MET A 48 18.52 6.90 2.32
CA MET A 48 19.13 8.23 2.30
C MET A 48 18.30 9.26 3.06
N ALA A 49 16.98 9.26 2.88
CA ALA A 49 16.07 10.14 3.60
C ALA A 49 16.11 9.90 5.10
N HIS A 50 16.07 8.64 5.52
CA HIS A 50 16.16 8.26 6.93
C HIS A 50 17.49 8.71 7.56
N SER A 51 18.61 8.47 6.88
CA SER A 51 19.94 8.94 7.33
C SER A 51 20.00 10.46 7.42
N TYR A 52 19.46 11.18 6.43
CA TYR A 52 19.37 12.63 6.44
C TYR A 52 18.57 13.15 7.65
N LEU A 53 17.41 12.56 7.92
CA LEU A 53 16.57 12.92 9.06
C LEU A 53 17.26 12.64 10.41
N ASN A 54 18.01 11.56 10.52
CA ASN A 54 18.75 11.25 11.74
C ASN A 54 19.89 12.25 12.04
N ILE A 55 20.51 12.80 11.01
CA ILE A 55 21.59 13.79 11.15
C ILE A 55 21.04 15.19 11.44
N HIS A 56 19.97 15.59 10.74
CA HIS A 56 19.48 16.98 10.74
C HIS A 56 18.25 17.22 11.61
N ALA A 57 17.60 16.16 12.06
CA ALA A 57 16.41 16.19 12.92
C ALA A 57 16.43 14.98 13.91
N PRO A 58 17.50 14.83 14.72
CA PRO A 58 17.69 13.64 15.56
C PRO A 58 16.58 13.48 16.62
N GLU A 59 16.11 14.58 17.19
CA GLU A 59 15.13 14.58 18.30
C GLU A 59 13.67 14.51 17.82
N GLN A 60 13.43 14.72 16.53
CA GLN A 60 12.08 14.72 15.98
C GLN A 60 11.60 13.29 15.68
N LYS A 61 10.29 13.09 15.87
CA LYS A 61 9.64 11.85 15.48
C LYS A 61 9.68 11.65 13.97
N LYS A 62 9.94 10.44 13.55
CA LYS A 62 10.02 10.05 12.14
C LYS A 62 8.93 9.06 11.82
N LEU A 63 8.01 9.45 10.95
CA LEU A 63 6.92 8.60 10.47
C LEU A 63 7.22 8.15 9.04
N LEU A 64 6.80 6.92 8.73
CA LEU A 64 6.80 6.41 7.36
C LEU A 64 5.37 6.10 6.93
N LEU A 65 4.92 6.73 5.84
CA LEU A 65 3.65 6.43 5.19
C LEU A 65 3.92 5.61 3.92
N MET A 66 3.32 4.44 3.83
CA MET A 66 3.38 3.57 2.67
C MET A 66 1.95 3.20 2.22
N PRO A 67 1.42 3.79 1.15
CA PRO A 67 0.14 3.35 0.59
C PRO A 67 0.17 1.91 0.07
N TYR A 68 1.33 1.42 -0.33
CA TYR A 68 1.59 0.05 -0.74
C TYR A 68 2.88 -0.47 -0.10
N LEU A 69 2.85 -1.71 0.41
CA LEU A 69 4.03 -2.35 0.99
C LEU A 69 4.82 -3.11 -0.09
N PRO A 70 6.07 -2.70 -0.38
CA PRO A 70 6.95 -3.45 -1.26
C PRO A 70 7.09 -4.91 -0.81
N TYR A 71 7.17 -5.82 -1.77
CA TYR A 71 7.33 -7.27 -1.55
C TYR A 71 6.21 -7.96 -0.76
N SER A 72 5.09 -7.30 -0.48
CA SER A 72 3.99 -7.86 0.31
C SER A 72 3.41 -9.17 -0.24
N ARG A 73 3.55 -9.42 -1.55
CA ARG A 73 3.12 -10.68 -2.21
C ARG A 73 4.14 -11.81 -2.09
N MET A 74 5.35 -11.53 -1.59
CA MET A 74 6.44 -12.47 -1.37
C MET A 74 6.59 -12.71 0.14
N ASP A 75 5.48 -13.12 0.77
CA ASP A 75 5.28 -13.24 2.22
C ASP A 75 5.59 -14.66 2.76
N ARG A 76 6.20 -15.50 1.94
CA ARG A 76 6.67 -16.85 2.25
C ARG A 76 7.69 -17.31 1.22
N GLU A 77 8.41 -18.38 1.54
CA GLU A 77 9.23 -19.09 0.56
C GLU A 77 8.36 -19.96 -0.35
N ILE A 78 8.56 -19.87 -1.66
CA ILE A 78 7.86 -20.70 -2.66
C ILE A 78 8.88 -21.16 -3.70
N ASN A 79 9.13 -22.45 -3.78
CA ASN A 79 10.16 -23.04 -4.66
C ASN A 79 11.54 -22.38 -4.40
N ASP A 80 12.15 -21.80 -5.45
CA ASP A 80 13.44 -21.13 -5.39
C ASP A 80 13.35 -19.63 -5.06
N GLN A 81 12.16 -19.13 -4.73
CA GLN A 81 11.92 -17.72 -4.41
C GLN A 81 12.08 -17.47 -2.91
N ILE A 82 12.92 -16.51 -2.58
CA ILE A 82 13.13 -16.10 -1.19
C ILE A 82 11.92 -15.35 -0.63
N PHE A 83 11.75 -15.37 0.68
CA PHE A 83 10.75 -14.60 1.42
C PHE A 83 11.18 -13.11 1.47
N SER A 84 11.04 -12.39 0.36
CA SER A 84 11.56 -11.02 0.22
C SER A 84 10.95 -10.02 1.20
N LEU A 85 9.69 -10.20 1.59
CA LEU A 85 9.05 -9.34 2.59
C LEU A 85 9.81 -9.36 3.93
N ARG A 86 10.34 -10.53 4.34
CA ARG A 86 11.10 -10.66 5.58
C ARG A 86 12.35 -9.79 5.56
N TYR A 87 13.13 -9.84 4.48
CA TYR A 87 14.34 -9.04 4.34
C TYR A 87 14.06 -7.55 4.23
N PHE A 88 12.96 -7.18 3.58
CA PHE A 88 12.53 -5.78 3.54
C PHE A 88 12.03 -5.29 4.91
N ALA A 89 11.34 -6.13 5.67
CA ALA A 89 10.95 -5.82 7.05
C ALA A 89 12.18 -5.58 7.95
N ASP A 90 13.24 -6.38 7.80
CA ASP A 90 14.50 -6.19 8.52
C ASP A 90 15.13 -4.82 8.19
N ILE A 91 15.10 -4.39 6.93
CA ILE A 91 15.57 -3.05 6.51
C ILE A 91 14.75 -1.96 7.21
N LEU A 92 13.41 -2.07 7.19
CA LEU A 92 12.53 -1.08 7.84
C LEU A 92 12.72 -1.05 9.36
N ASN A 93 12.84 -2.19 10.01
CA ASN A 93 13.02 -2.30 11.46
C ASN A 93 14.35 -1.66 11.91
N ASN A 94 15.41 -1.78 11.11
CA ASN A 94 16.69 -1.11 11.38
C ASN A 94 16.64 0.41 11.21
N MET A 95 15.67 0.95 10.49
CA MET A 95 15.45 2.39 10.37
C MET A 95 14.76 2.99 11.60
N SER A 96 14.15 2.17 12.47
CA SER A 96 13.57 2.61 13.76
C SER A 96 12.60 3.79 13.65
N PHE A 97 11.70 3.75 12.66
CA PHE A 97 10.61 4.74 12.58
C PHE A 97 9.73 4.66 13.82
N GLU A 98 9.30 5.81 14.35
CA GLU A 98 8.34 5.90 15.47
C GLU A 98 7.04 5.19 15.14
N LYS A 99 6.59 5.33 13.89
CA LYS A 99 5.40 4.67 13.37
C LYS A 99 5.51 4.47 11.86
N ILE A 100 5.05 3.32 11.39
CA ILE A 100 4.91 2.99 9.97
C ILE A 100 3.42 2.84 9.66
N LEU A 101 2.89 3.73 8.83
CA LEU A 101 1.48 3.75 8.42
C LEU A 101 1.32 3.05 7.08
N LEU A 102 0.50 2.01 7.02
CA LEU A 102 0.24 1.22 5.83
C LEU A 102 -1.24 1.19 5.48
N ALA A 103 -1.57 1.46 4.21
CA ALA A 103 -2.97 1.54 3.80
C ALA A 103 -3.67 0.18 3.75
N ASP A 104 -3.06 -0.85 3.14
CA ASP A 104 -3.67 -2.18 3.01
C ASP A 104 -2.59 -3.27 2.97
N PRO A 105 -2.27 -3.92 4.08
CA PRO A 105 -1.36 -5.05 4.09
C PRO A 105 -1.96 -6.22 3.30
N HIS A 106 -1.13 -6.85 2.46
CA HIS A 106 -1.53 -8.01 1.67
C HIS A 106 -1.98 -9.19 2.56
N SER A 107 -1.28 -9.39 3.66
CA SER A 107 -1.54 -10.45 4.65
C SER A 107 -1.11 -10.01 6.05
N LYS A 108 -1.54 -10.76 7.07
CA LYS A 108 -1.13 -10.54 8.46
C LYS A 108 0.39 -10.70 8.68
N VAL A 109 1.10 -11.39 7.81
CA VAL A 109 2.55 -11.56 7.89
C VAL A 109 3.28 -10.22 7.97
N SER A 110 2.78 -9.19 7.29
CA SER A 110 3.35 -7.83 7.36
C SER A 110 3.36 -7.27 8.77
N SER A 111 2.23 -7.39 9.49
CA SER A 111 2.10 -6.92 10.87
C SER A 111 2.92 -7.72 11.87
N ASP A 112 3.17 -9.00 11.56
CA ASP A 112 3.97 -9.89 12.41
C ASP A 112 5.49 -9.63 12.25
N LEU A 113 5.93 -9.04 11.12
CA LEU A 113 7.34 -8.82 10.80
C LEU A 113 7.80 -7.38 11.01
N ILE A 114 6.95 -6.39 10.81
CA ILE A 114 7.34 -4.97 10.80
C ILE A 114 6.97 -4.34 12.15
N ASN A 115 7.98 -3.83 12.84
CA ASN A 115 7.80 -3.12 14.10
C ASN A 115 7.07 -1.78 13.89
N ASN A 116 6.26 -1.38 14.88
CA ASN A 116 5.53 -0.10 14.87
C ASN A 116 4.62 0.10 13.64
N LEU A 117 4.19 -1.00 13.01
CA LEU A 117 3.26 -0.97 11.89
C LEU A 117 1.84 -0.70 12.40
N GLU A 118 1.21 0.32 11.84
CA GLU A 118 -0.20 0.63 12.05
C GLU A 118 -0.93 0.64 10.69
N GLU A 119 -2.02 -0.10 10.61
CA GLU A 119 -2.85 -0.10 9.42
C GLU A 119 -3.79 1.10 9.43
N LEU A 120 -3.79 1.87 8.34
CA LEU A 120 -4.72 2.98 8.14
C LEU A 120 -6.15 2.46 7.95
N ASN A 121 -7.11 3.12 8.57
CA ASN A 121 -8.53 2.84 8.36
C ASN A 121 -8.99 3.44 7.02
N ILE A 122 -8.82 2.68 5.95
CA ILE A 122 -9.19 3.11 4.60
C ILE A 122 -10.72 3.25 4.46
N GLU A 123 -11.51 2.50 5.23
CA GLU A 123 -12.97 2.60 5.18
C GLU A 123 -13.44 4.01 5.55
N ASP A 124 -12.90 4.60 6.62
CA ASP A 124 -13.28 5.95 7.03
C ASP A 124 -12.84 6.99 5.98
N ILE A 125 -11.65 6.84 5.39
CA ILE A 125 -11.20 7.71 4.29
C ILE A 125 -12.15 7.63 3.08
N ILE A 126 -12.60 6.42 2.72
CA ILE A 126 -13.57 6.24 1.62
C ILE A 126 -14.90 6.92 1.98
N LEU A 127 -15.41 6.69 3.18
CA LEU A 127 -16.71 7.22 3.61
C LEU A 127 -16.72 8.75 3.74
N ASP A 128 -15.65 9.34 4.27
CA ASP A 128 -15.61 10.74 4.64
C ASP A 128 -15.04 11.64 3.52
N GLU A 129 -14.10 11.12 2.71
CA GLU A 129 -13.37 11.93 1.74
C GLU A 129 -13.71 11.60 0.27
N ILE A 130 -14.11 10.38 -0.04
CA ILE A 130 -14.31 9.93 -1.42
C ILE A 130 -15.80 9.93 -1.77
N LEU A 131 -16.61 9.19 -1.03
CA LEU A 131 -18.04 9.03 -1.35
C LEU A 131 -18.83 10.34 -1.40
N PRO A 132 -18.54 11.38 -0.60
CA PRO A 132 -19.25 12.66 -0.75
C PRO A 132 -19.02 13.36 -2.10
N LYS A 133 -17.98 12.94 -2.84
CA LYS A 133 -17.57 13.56 -4.12
C LYS A 133 -17.99 12.76 -5.35
N ILE A 134 -18.52 11.54 -5.15
CA ILE A 134 -18.92 10.63 -6.23
C ILE A 134 -20.27 9.99 -5.92
N ASP A 135 -21.03 9.70 -6.96
CA ASP A 135 -22.26 8.91 -6.86
C ASP A 135 -21.97 7.47 -7.34
N ILE A 136 -22.35 6.49 -6.51
CA ILE A 136 -22.14 5.07 -6.82
C ILE A 136 -23.39 4.24 -6.57
N ASP A 137 -23.65 3.28 -7.45
CA ASP A 137 -24.76 2.34 -7.34
C ASP A 137 -24.41 1.10 -6.54
N PHE A 138 -23.13 0.64 -6.62
CA PHE A 138 -22.66 -0.57 -5.95
C PHE A 138 -21.14 -0.58 -5.72
N ILE A 139 -20.69 -1.52 -4.92
CA ILE A 139 -19.28 -1.81 -4.69
C ILE A 139 -18.91 -3.08 -5.43
N MET A 140 -17.80 -3.04 -6.19
CA MET A 140 -17.30 -4.20 -6.91
C MET A 140 -15.97 -4.69 -6.35
N PHE A 141 -15.93 -5.96 -5.96
CA PHE A 141 -14.67 -6.63 -5.63
C PHE A 141 -14.13 -7.44 -6.83
N PRO A 142 -12.80 -7.43 -7.06
CA PRO A 142 -12.18 -8.06 -8.23
C PRO A 142 -12.33 -9.59 -8.25
N ASP A 143 -12.57 -10.21 -7.10
CA ASP A 143 -12.82 -11.64 -6.99
C ASP A 143 -13.48 -12.03 -5.64
N LYS A 144 -13.87 -13.30 -5.53
CA LYS A 144 -14.49 -13.85 -4.33
C LYS A 144 -13.62 -13.72 -3.08
N GLY A 145 -12.31 -13.93 -3.19
CA GLY A 145 -11.38 -13.79 -2.07
C GLY A 145 -11.30 -12.35 -1.56
N ALA A 146 -11.27 -11.37 -2.48
CA ALA A 146 -11.36 -9.96 -2.13
C ALA A 146 -12.70 -9.63 -1.46
N LYS A 147 -13.83 -10.13 -1.99
CA LYS A 147 -15.15 -9.99 -1.33
C LYS A 147 -15.11 -10.50 0.10
N GLU A 148 -14.63 -11.70 0.34
CA GLU A 148 -14.59 -12.32 1.69
C GLU A 148 -13.70 -11.52 2.66
N LYS A 149 -12.53 -11.04 2.18
CA LYS A 149 -11.61 -10.22 2.98
C LYS A 149 -12.23 -8.86 3.31
N TYR A 150 -12.67 -8.12 2.29
CA TYR A 150 -13.01 -6.72 2.44
C TYR A 150 -14.44 -6.47 2.92
N THR A 151 -15.38 -7.39 2.74
CA THR A 151 -16.72 -7.25 3.34
C THR A 151 -16.65 -7.21 4.87
N LYS A 152 -15.70 -7.95 5.47
CA LYS A 152 -15.47 -7.90 6.92
C LYS A 152 -14.71 -6.65 7.35
N LYS A 153 -13.72 -6.22 6.55
CA LYS A 153 -12.86 -5.07 6.82
C LYS A 153 -13.60 -3.74 6.61
N TYR A 154 -14.42 -3.66 5.56
CA TYR A 154 -15.19 -2.46 5.19
C TYR A 154 -16.68 -2.67 5.44
N LEU A 155 -17.00 -2.98 6.70
CA LEU A 155 -18.35 -3.38 7.10
C LEU A 155 -19.38 -2.26 6.93
N LYS A 156 -19.03 -1.01 7.28
CA LYS A 156 -19.92 0.15 7.17
C LYS A 156 -20.26 0.43 5.71
N LEU A 157 -19.25 0.38 4.85
CA LEU A 157 -19.37 0.60 3.42
C LEU A 157 -20.23 -0.48 2.75
N CYS A 158 -19.96 -1.76 3.03
CA CYS A 158 -20.67 -2.89 2.45
C CYS A 158 -22.11 -3.05 2.97
N LYS A 159 -22.44 -2.49 4.13
CA LYS A 159 -23.82 -2.43 4.62
C LYS A 159 -24.65 -1.33 3.95
N LYS A 160 -23.99 -0.27 3.51
CA LYS A 160 -24.64 0.90 2.90
C LYS A 160 -24.91 0.72 1.41
N HIS A 161 -24.10 -0.08 0.72
CA HIS A 161 -24.16 -0.26 -0.72
C HIS A 161 -24.31 -1.73 -1.10
N LYS A 162 -24.90 -1.99 -2.26
CA LYS A 162 -24.95 -3.34 -2.85
C LYS A 162 -23.55 -3.78 -3.22
N VAL A 163 -23.25 -5.07 -3.07
CA VAL A 163 -21.92 -5.65 -3.31
C VAL A 163 -21.99 -6.67 -4.44
N ILE A 164 -21.15 -6.49 -5.45
CA ILE A 164 -20.92 -7.47 -6.52
C ILE A 164 -19.46 -7.91 -6.54
N TYR A 165 -19.15 -9.00 -7.22
CA TYR A 165 -17.76 -9.46 -7.30
C TYR A 165 -17.49 -10.28 -8.56
N GLY A 166 -16.23 -10.26 -8.99
CA GLY A 166 -15.72 -11.10 -10.06
C GLY A 166 -15.56 -12.54 -9.61
N GLN A 167 -15.91 -13.48 -10.48
CA GLN A 167 -15.59 -14.90 -10.35
C GLN A 167 -14.64 -15.30 -11.46
N LYS A 168 -13.48 -15.85 -11.10
CA LYS A 168 -12.45 -16.27 -12.05
C LYS A 168 -12.16 -17.76 -11.91
N LYS A 169 -12.14 -18.46 -13.04
CA LYS A 169 -11.60 -19.83 -13.14
C LYS A 169 -10.18 -19.76 -13.68
N ARG A 170 -9.25 -20.38 -12.97
CA ARG A 170 -7.85 -20.49 -13.39
C ARG A 170 -7.58 -21.82 -14.04
N ASP A 171 -6.79 -21.80 -15.10
CA ASP A 171 -6.22 -22.99 -15.71
C ASP A 171 -4.95 -23.37 -14.94
N LEU A 172 -5.04 -24.38 -14.10
CA LEU A 172 -3.92 -24.87 -13.30
C LEU A 172 -2.81 -25.52 -14.16
N SER A 173 -3.17 -26.02 -15.35
CA SER A 173 -2.20 -26.60 -16.29
C SER A 173 -1.36 -25.55 -17.02
N ASN A 174 -1.84 -24.29 -17.07
CA ASN A 174 -1.19 -23.17 -17.75
C ASN A 174 -0.79 -22.05 -16.81
N ARG A 175 0.03 -22.37 -15.79
CA ARG A 175 0.57 -21.43 -14.78
C ARG A 175 -0.51 -20.55 -14.10
N GLY A 176 -1.74 -21.06 -13.97
CA GLY A 176 -2.84 -20.35 -13.32
C GLY A 176 -3.40 -19.17 -14.11
N LYS A 177 -3.24 -19.14 -15.45
CA LYS A 177 -3.89 -18.14 -16.30
C LYS A 177 -5.40 -18.17 -16.11
N ILE A 178 -6.03 -17.00 -16.17
CA ILE A 178 -7.50 -16.90 -16.09
C ILE A 178 -8.08 -17.48 -17.37
N LYS A 179 -8.92 -18.52 -17.23
CA LYS A 179 -9.64 -19.17 -18.34
C LYS A 179 -11.00 -18.54 -18.60
N GLU A 180 -11.69 -18.19 -17.51
CA GLU A 180 -13.00 -17.55 -17.55
C GLU A 180 -13.08 -16.48 -16.46
N TYR A 181 -13.80 -15.42 -16.76
CA TYR A 181 -14.15 -14.37 -15.82
C TYR A 181 -15.62 -14.01 -16.00
N SER A 182 -16.37 -13.98 -14.91
CA SER A 182 -17.77 -13.55 -14.86
C SER A 182 -17.99 -12.62 -13.67
N ILE A 183 -19.04 -11.80 -13.76
CA ILE A 183 -19.45 -10.92 -12.65
C ILE A 183 -20.65 -11.56 -11.97
N ILE A 184 -20.61 -11.71 -10.66
CA ILE A 184 -21.73 -12.15 -9.84
C ILE A 184 -22.41 -10.89 -9.27
N ALA A 185 -23.60 -10.62 -9.76
CA ALA A 185 -24.41 -9.46 -9.43
C ALA A 185 -25.83 -9.94 -9.14
N GLU A 186 -26.05 -10.47 -7.93
CA GLU A 186 -27.37 -10.92 -7.49
C GLU A 186 -28.32 -9.71 -7.45
N ASP A 187 -29.44 -9.76 -8.22
CA ASP A 187 -30.49 -8.74 -8.24
C ASP A 187 -30.05 -7.31 -8.63
N ILE A 188 -28.97 -7.17 -9.41
CA ILE A 188 -28.50 -5.88 -9.91
C ILE A 188 -28.43 -5.90 -11.44
N ASP A 189 -29.20 -5.03 -12.10
CA ASP A 189 -28.97 -4.68 -13.51
C ASP A 189 -27.76 -3.73 -13.56
N LEU A 190 -26.71 -4.18 -14.28
CA LEU A 190 -25.44 -3.45 -14.37
C LEU A 190 -25.42 -2.41 -15.49
N LYS A 191 -26.47 -2.37 -16.31
CA LYS A 191 -26.55 -1.39 -17.40
C LYS A 191 -26.63 0.02 -16.84
N ASP A 192 -25.78 0.92 -17.35
CA ASP A 192 -25.73 2.33 -16.98
C ASP A 192 -25.49 2.59 -15.46
N LYS A 193 -24.77 1.67 -14.79
CA LYS A 193 -24.46 1.74 -13.36
C LYS A 193 -22.99 2.11 -13.09
N SER A 194 -22.76 2.86 -12.00
CA SER A 194 -21.45 3.24 -11.52
C SER A 194 -20.98 2.38 -10.32
N SER A 195 -19.68 2.12 -10.20
CA SER A 195 -19.09 1.32 -9.12
C SER A 195 -17.92 1.99 -8.44
N LEU A 196 -17.68 1.59 -7.21
CA LEU A 196 -16.44 1.82 -6.46
C LEU A 196 -15.62 0.54 -6.42
#